data_4b794ac44945af98a41c58afc4089768
#
_entry.id   4b794ac44945af98a41c58afc4089768
#
_cell.length_a   1.000
_cell.length_b   1.000
_cell.length_c   1.000
_cell.angle_alpha   90.00
_cell.angle_beta   90.00
_cell.angle_gamma   90.00
#
_symmetry.space_group_name_H-M   'P 1'
#
loop_
_entity.id
_entity.type
_entity.pdbx_description
1 polymer ?
#
loop_
_entity_poly.entity_id
_entity_poly.type
_entity_poly.pdbx_seq_one_letter_code
_entity_poly.pdbx_strand_id
1 'polypeptide(L)' 'MNKPQTEYLYNFIGGGWNSEFATTKAQAIKQAKNRWKGDDGLKVDTDSFRKSTPTDYNNLLSLFY' A
#
# COMPACT_ATOMS: atom_id res chain seq x y z
N MET A 1 19.06 13.77 -9.37
CA MET A 1 18.16 14.24 -8.33
C MET A 1 17.08 13.22 -8.09
N ASN A 2 16.91 12.82 -6.85
CA ASN A 2 15.95 11.78 -6.52
C ASN A 2 14.53 12.30 -6.58
N LYS A 3 13.65 11.56 -7.25
CA LYS A 3 12.24 11.88 -7.21
C LYS A 3 11.70 11.52 -5.83
N PRO A 4 10.83 12.38 -5.26
CA PRO A 4 10.23 12.04 -3.98
C PRO A 4 9.39 10.78 -4.12
N GLN A 5 9.53 9.88 -3.15
CA GLN A 5 8.71 8.69 -3.09
C GLN A 5 7.47 8.96 -2.25
N THR A 6 6.36 8.40 -2.70
CA THR A 6 5.09 8.47 -2.00
C THR A 6 4.82 7.12 -1.35
N GLU A 7 4.34 7.14 -0.13
CA GLU A 7 3.88 5.93 0.51
C GLU A 7 2.49 5.59 0.02
N TYR A 8 2.32 4.37 -0.49
CA TYR A 8 1.02 3.85 -0.93
C TYR A 8 0.58 2.76 0.03
N LEU A 9 -0.61 2.92 0.58
CA LEU A 9 -1.22 1.90 1.41
C LEU A 9 -2.01 0.93 0.53
N TYR A 10 -2.04 -0.33 0.94
CA TYR A 10 -2.83 -1.33 0.23
C TYR A 10 -3.26 -2.43 1.18
N ASN A 11 -4.30 -3.12 0.79
CA ASN A 11 -4.84 -4.22 1.56
C ASN A 11 -4.52 -5.56 0.89
N PHE A 12 -4.53 -6.61 1.69
CA PHE A 12 -4.48 -7.97 1.17
C PHE A 12 -5.90 -8.51 1.02
N ILE A 13 -6.10 -9.32 -0.01
CA ILE A 13 -7.36 -10.03 -0.17
C ILE A 13 -7.47 -11.03 0.99
N GLY A 14 -8.55 -10.93 1.75
CA GLY A 14 -8.74 -11.76 2.92
C GLY A 14 -8.38 -11.09 4.25
N GLY A 15 -7.80 -9.90 4.21
CA GLY A 15 -7.53 -9.10 5.41
C GLY A 15 -6.08 -8.72 5.58
N GLY A 16 -5.83 -7.67 6.35
CA GLY A 16 -4.51 -7.11 6.57
C GLY A 16 -4.15 -6.02 5.58
N TRP A 17 -3.12 -5.26 5.90
CA TRP A 17 -2.66 -4.17 5.04
C TRP A 17 -1.16 -3.98 5.20
N ASN A 18 -0.57 -3.28 4.23
CA ASN A 18 0.84 -2.92 4.26
C ASN A 18 1.04 -1.66 3.43
N SER A 19 2.27 -1.23 3.25
CA SER A 19 2.57 -0.06 2.44
C SER A 19 3.80 -0.28 1.58
N GLU A 20 3.90 0.50 0.50
CA GLU A 20 5.06 0.52 -0.39
C GLU A 20 5.43 1.96 -0.70
N PHE A 21 6.72 2.24 -0.74
CA PHE A 21 7.23 3.53 -1.19
C PHE A 21 7.58 3.45 -2.67
N ALA A 22 6.99 4.33 -3.47
CA ALA A 22 7.20 4.34 -4.92
C ALA A 22 6.94 5.73 -5.48
N THR A 23 7.40 5.96 -6.70
CA THR A 23 7.18 7.24 -7.37
C THR A 23 5.80 7.33 -8.02
N THR A 24 5.21 6.17 -8.38
CA THR A 24 3.88 6.10 -8.97
C THR A 24 3.10 4.95 -8.35
N LYS A 25 1.78 5.03 -8.49
CA LYS A 25 0.90 3.96 -8.01
C LYS A 25 1.18 2.64 -8.74
N ALA A 26 1.38 2.69 -10.05
CA ALA A 26 1.68 1.49 -10.84
C ALA A 26 2.95 0.81 -10.36
N GLN A 27 3.96 1.61 -10.03
CA GLN A 27 5.21 1.08 -9.50
C GLN A 27 4.99 0.44 -8.12
N ALA A 28 4.18 1.07 -7.27
CA ALA A 28 3.88 0.52 -5.96
C ALA A 28 3.19 -0.84 -6.06
N ILE A 29 2.24 -0.97 -6.98
CA ILE A 29 1.54 -2.23 -7.22
C ILE A 29 2.53 -3.31 -7.65
N LYS A 30 3.41 -2.98 -8.59
CA LYS A 30 4.41 -3.91 -9.08
C LYS A 30 5.36 -4.37 -7.97
N GLN A 31 5.82 -3.43 -7.16
CA GLN A 31 6.70 -3.74 -6.03
C GLN A 31 6.02 -4.64 -5.01
N ALA A 32 4.77 -4.34 -4.68
CA ALA A 32 4.02 -5.14 -3.72
C ALA A 32 3.82 -6.57 -4.22
N LYS A 33 3.45 -6.73 -5.49
CA LYS A 33 3.29 -8.05 -6.08
C LYS A 33 4.57 -8.85 -6.03
N ASN A 34 5.71 -8.21 -6.30
CA ASN A 34 7.00 -8.88 -6.23
C ASN A 34 7.37 -9.28 -4.81
N ARG A 35 7.08 -8.41 -3.86
CA ARG A 35 7.40 -8.66 -2.45
C ARG A 35 6.67 -9.88 -1.92
N TRP A 36 5.39 -10.03 -2.28
CA TRP A 36 4.54 -11.09 -1.73
C TRP A 36 4.32 -12.24 -2.70
N LYS A 37 5.12 -12.29 -3.75
CA LYS A 37 4.96 -13.28 -4.82
C LYS A 37 5.09 -14.72 -4.34
N GLY A 38 5.98 -14.96 -3.40
CA GLY A 38 6.22 -16.31 -2.88
C GLY A 38 5.36 -16.69 -1.70
N ASP A 39 4.43 -15.83 -1.30
CA ASP A 39 3.60 -16.06 -0.12
C ASP A 39 2.19 -16.43 -0.54
N ASP A 40 1.88 -17.71 -0.51
CA ASP A 40 0.59 -18.22 -0.98
C ASP A 40 -0.59 -17.72 -0.15
N GLY A 41 -0.34 -17.34 1.10
CA GLY A 41 -1.38 -16.88 1.99
C GLY A 41 -1.74 -15.40 1.86
N LEU A 42 -0.91 -14.64 1.14
CA LEU A 42 -1.09 -13.19 1.06
C LEU A 42 -1.18 -12.76 -0.39
N LYS A 43 -2.37 -12.33 -0.80
CA LYS A 43 -2.59 -11.78 -2.14
C LYS A 43 -2.91 -10.30 -2.04
N VAL A 44 -2.17 -9.50 -2.79
CA VAL A 44 -2.34 -8.05 -2.80
C VAL A 44 -3.62 -7.70 -3.56
N ASP A 45 -4.45 -6.86 -2.94
CA ASP A 45 -5.63 -6.30 -3.59
C ASP A 45 -5.19 -5.07 -4.40
N THR A 46 -5.05 -5.24 -5.71
CA THR A 46 -4.54 -4.17 -6.57
C THR A 46 -5.47 -2.98 -6.68
N ASP A 47 -6.74 -3.13 -6.34
CA ASP A 47 -7.70 -2.03 -6.37
C ASP A 47 -7.69 -1.22 -5.08
N SER A 48 -6.95 -1.66 -4.07
CA SER A 48 -6.95 -1.01 -2.77
C SER A 48 -5.85 0.04 -2.60
N PHE A 49 -4.95 0.18 -3.57
CA PHE A 49 -3.82 1.09 -3.44
C PHE A 49 -4.27 2.55 -3.39
N ARG A 50 -3.77 3.27 -2.40
CA ARG A 50 -4.08 4.68 -2.20
C ARG A 50 -2.90 5.38 -1.57
N LYS A 51 -2.76 6.67 -1.85
CA LYS A 51 -1.70 7.47 -1.24
C LYS A 51 -1.93 7.58 0.26
N SER A 52 -0.88 7.39 1.03
CA SER A 52 -0.90 7.65 2.46
C SER A 52 -0.62 9.14 2.66
N THR A 53 -1.65 9.90 3.00
CA THR A 53 -1.49 11.30 3.32
C THR A 53 -1.66 11.48 4.82
N PRO A 54 -1.15 12.58 5.42
CA PRO A 54 -1.40 12.82 6.83
C PRO A 54 -2.88 12.84 7.18
N THR A 55 -3.72 13.37 6.29
CA THR A 55 -5.17 13.39 6.51
C THR A 55 -5.75 12.00 6.52
N ASP A 56 -5.36 11.17 5.54
CA ASP A 56 -5.84 9.78 5.47
C ASP A 56 -5.40 8.99 6.68
N TYR A 57 -4.16 9.17 7.08
CA TYR A 57 -3.62 8.49 8.25
C TYR A 57 -4.41 8.85 9.50
N ASN A 58 -4.69 10.14 9.69
CA ASN A 58 -5.48 10.59 10.84
C ASN A 58 -6.90 10.05 10.80
N ASN A 59 -7.50 9.97 9.61
CA ASN A 59 -8.84 9.41 9.47
C ASN A 59 -8.86 7.93 9.84
N LEU A 60 -7.85 7.19 9.42
CA LEU A 60 -7.74 5.78 9.79
C LEU A 60 -7.60 5.61 11.29
N LEU A 61 -6.78 6.43 11.93
CA LEU A 61 -6.63 6.40 13.38
C LEU A 61 -7.94 6.73 14.08
N SER A 62 -8.69 7.69 13.54
CA SER A 62 -9.98 8.07 14.12
C SER A 62 -11.01 6.96 14.07
N LEU A 63 -10.93 6.09 13.06
CA LEU A 63 -11.84 4.96 12.94
C LEU A 63 -11.57 3.89 13.99
N PHE A 64 -10.35 3.83 14.52
CA PHE A 64 -9.96 2.85 15.53
C PHE A 64 -10.01 3.39 16.95
N TYR A 65 -10.18 4.68 17.09
CA TYR A 65 -10.30 5.35 18.37
C TYR A 65 -11.66 6.02 18.46
#